data_3ff02e7effc2947351f96f4f2d2f29b0
#
_entry.id   3ff02e7effc2947351f96f4f2d2f29b0
#
_cell.length_a   1.000
_cell.length_b   1.000
_cell.length_c   1.000
_cell.angle_alpha   90.00
_cell.angle_beta   90.00
_cell.angle_gamma   90.00
#
_symmetry.space_group_name_H-M   'P 1'
#
loop_
_entity.id
_entity.type
_entity.pdbx_description
1 polymer ?
#
loop_
_entity_poly.entity_id
_entity_poly.type
_entity_poly.pdbx_seq_one_letter_code
_entity_poly.pdbx_strand_id
1 'polypeptide(L)'
;RSVSAFLLNRSSDLRIYPRVVTAEGSKEAQRLVDELMESCDSEWRGLGVIPDSGMKLRKEWGMFDARVKYQIPEMEGRANPACRCGDVLQGKCKPSDCKVFGKVCTPQHPVGACMVSNEGACSAYFMYGV
;
A
#
# COMPACT_ATOMS: atom_id res chain seq x y z
N ARG A 1 12.92 -13.54 -0.94
CA ARG A 1 11.63 -14.06 -1.48
C ARG A 1 10.89 -12.87 -2.03
N SER A 2 10.84 -12.77 -3.33
CA SER A 2 10.47 -11.60 -4.10
C SER A 2 8.98 -11.19 -3.88
N VAL A 3 8.69 -9.91 -4.08
CA VAL A 3 7.35 -9.28 -4.18
C VAL A 3 6.40 -10.09 -5.10
N SER A 4 6.96 -10.85 -6.02
CA SER A 4 6.30 -11.84 -6.86
C SER A 4 5.44 -12.85 -6.09
N ALA A 5 5.86 -13.24 -4.88
CA ALA A 5 5.10 -14.20 -4.06
C ALA A 5 3.79 -13.62 -3.49
N PHE A 6 3.71 -12.31 -3.33
CA PHE A 6 2.49 -11.65 -2.83
C PHE A 6 1.42 -11.54 -3.93
N LEU A 7 1.84 -11.39 -5.18
CA LEU A 7 0.93 -11.34 -6.34
C LEU A 7 0.49 -12.74 -6.79
N LEU A 8 1.29 -13.77 -6.54
CA LEU A 8 0.99 -15.16 -6.92
C LEU A 8 -0.07 -15.85 -6.05
N ASN A 9 -0.39 -15.31 -4.87
CA ASN A 9 -1.42 -15.88 -4.00
C ASN A 9 -2.86 -15.50 -4.41
N ARG A 10 -3.04 -14.74 -5.48
CA ARG A 10 -4.34 -14.44 -6.09
C ARG A 10 -4.68 -15.36 -7.28
N SER A 11 -4.39 -16.62 -7.17
CA SER A 11 -4.74 -17.59 -8.21
C SER A 11 -6.24 -17.65 -8.54
N SER A 12 -7.10 -17.20 -7.62
CA SER A 12 -8.54 -17.05 -7.84
C SER A 12 -8.88 -15.89 -8.78
N ASP A 13 -8.18 -14.76 -8.67
CA ASP A 13 -8.42 -13.57 -9.47
C ASP A 13 -7.90 -13.72 -10.91
N LEU A 14 -6.81 -14.47 -11.09
CA LEU A 14 -6.21 -14.76 -12.38
C LEU A 14 -7.08 -15.67 -13.27
N ARG A 15 -8.02 -16.42 -12.69
CA ARG A 15 -8.95 -17.28 -13.44
C ARG A 15 -10.03 -16.52 -14.20
N ILE A 16 -10.25 -15.25 -13.89
CA ILE A 16 -11.28 -14.43 -14.53
C ILE A 16 -10.92 -14.08 -15.97
N TYR A 17 -9.62 -13.99 -16.31
CA TYR A 17 -9.14 -13.62 -17.64
C TYR A 17 -8.10 -14.59 -18.21
N PRO A 18 -8.43 -15.89 -18.36
CA PRO A 18 -7.44 -16.91 -18.75
C PRO A 18 -6.88 -16.73 -20.17
N ARG A 19 -7.51 -15.87 -20.99
CA ARG A 19 -7.04 -15.55 -22.35
C ARG A 19 -5.90 -14.53 -22.38
N VAL A 20 -5.76 -13.73 -21.35
CA VAL A 20 -4.84 -12.58 -21.32
C VAL A 20 -3.81 -12.73 -20.22
N VAL A 21 -4.17 -13.38 -19.12
CA VAL A 21 -3.31 -13.53 -17.94
C VAL A 21 -2.86 -14.97 -17.81
N THR A 22 -1.55 -15.20 -17.90
CA THR A 22 -0.93 -16.50 -17.59
C THR A 22 -0.62 -16.60 -16.10
N ALA A 23 -0.46 -17.83 -15.58
CA ALA A 23 -0.11 -18.05 -14.18
C ALA A 23 1.26 -17.42 -13.82
N GLU A 24 2.16 -17.35 -14.80
CA GLU A 24 3.50 -16.78 -14.66
C GLU A 24 3.50 -15.24 -14.79
N GLY A 25 2.39 -14.64 -15.24
CA GLY A 25 2.31 -13.21 -15.53
C GLY A 25 3.06 -12.81 -16.80
N SER A 26 3.28 -11.51 -16.99
CA SER A 26 4.02 -11.00 -18.14
C SER A 26 5.53 -11.16 -17.94
N LYS A 27 6.16 -12.02 -18.72
CA LYS A 27 7.62 -12.23 -18.68
C LYS A 27 8.38 -10.95 -18.98
N GLU A 28 7.88 -10.12 -19.91
CA GLU A 28 8.51 -8.85 -20.25
C GLU A 28 8.43 -7.84 -19.08
N ALA A 29 7.29 -7.75 -18.39
CA ALA A 29 7.18 -6.90 -17.22
C ALA A 29 8.12 -7.38 -16.09
N GLN A 30 8.21 -8.69 -15.87
CA GLN A 30 9.13 -9.24 -14.88
C GLN A 30 10.59 -8.93 -15.22
N ARG A 31 10.98 -9.12 -16.50
CA ARG A 31 12.32 -8.77 -16.97
C ARG A 31 12.66 -7.30 -16.72
N LEU A 32 11.73 -6.40 -17.04
CA LEU A 32 11.92 -4.96 -16.79
C LEU A 32 12.04 -4.64 -15.30
N VAL A 33 11.22 -5.26 -14.45
CA VAL A 33 11.34 -5.08 -13.01
C VAL A 33 12.69 -5.56 -12.50
N ASP A 34 13.13 -6.74 -12.91
CA ASP A 34 14.42 -7.30 -12.50
C ASP A 34 15.62 -6.47 -12.99
N GLU A 35 15.49 -5.85 -14.16
CA GLU A 35 16.53 -5.00 -14.75
C GLU A 35 16.60 -3.62 -14.07
N LEU A 36 15.43 -3.00 -13.82
CA LEU A 36 15.37 -1.61 -13.41
C LEU A 36 15.26 -1.41 -11.89
N MET A 37 14.72 -2.40 -11.18
CA MET A 37 14.35 -2.25 -9.77
C MET A 37 15.03 -3.25 -8.86
N GLU A 38 15.11 -2.91 -7.59
CA GLU A 38 15.55 -3.80 -6.52
C GLU A 38 14.64 -3.68 -5.32
N SER A 39 14.53 -4.75 -4.51
CA SER A 39 13.73 -4.71 -3.29
C SER A 39 14.38 -3.80 -2.25
N CYS A 40 13.55 -3.18 -1.43
CA CYS A 40 14.00 -2.35 -0.32
C CYS A 40 13.00 -2.41 0.83
N ASP A 41 13.48 -2.01 2.00
CA ASP A 41 12.59 -1.75 3.13
C ASP A 41 11.69 -0.58 2.80
N SER A 42 10.41 -0.68 3.15
CA SER A 42 9.45 0.36 2.87
C SER A 42 8.57 0.65 4.07
N GLU A 43 8.32 1.93 4.30
CA GLU A 43 7.39 2.37 5.33
C GLU A 43 5.96 2.33 4.79
N TRP A 44 5.15 1.50 5.42
CA TRP A 44 3.73 1.38 5.11
C TRP A 44 2.90 2.14 6.13
N ARG A 45 2.09 3.06 5.63
CA ARG A 45 1.28 3.93 6.47
C ARG A 45 0.39 3.13 7.42
N GLY A 46 0.59 3.33 8.73
CA GLY A 46 -0.12 2.60 9.77
C GLY A 46 0.45 1.23 10.14
N LEU A 47 1.43 0.72 9.40
CA LEU A 47 2.08 -0.58 9.64
C LEU A 47 3.55 -0.45 10.04
N GLY A 48 4.17 0.73 9.78
CA GLY A 48 5.59 0.95 10.00
C GLY A 48 6.46 0.38 8.88
N VAL A 49 7.75 0.26 9.15
CA VAL A 49 8.73 -0.29 8.20
C VAL A 49 8.60 -1.80 8.13
N ILE A 50 8.43 -2.30 6.91
CA ILE A 50 8.40 -3.74 6.62
C ILE A 50 9.63 -4.06 5.73
N PRO A 51 10.51 -4.97 6.16
CA PRO A 51 11.69 -5.35 5.38
C PRO A 51 11.30 -5.93 4.01
N ASP A 52 12.09 -5.61 3.00
CA ASP A 52 11.96 -6.13 1.62
C ASP A 52 10.55 -6.01 1.01
N SER A 53 9.76 -5.03 1.46
CA SER A 53 8.35 -4.87 1.06
C SER A 53 8.11 -3.79 0.01
N GLY A 54 9.11 -3.03 -0.32
CA GLY A 54 9.09 -1.99 -1.34
C GLY A 54 10.00 -2.31 -2.52
N MET A 55 9.88 -1.48 -3.54
CA MET A 55 10.72 -1.50 -4.73
C MET A 55 11.30 -0.11 -4.96
N LYS A 56 12.58 -0.03 -5.25
CA LYS A 56 13.25 1.21 -5.67
C LYS A 56 14.02 0.99 -6.96
N LEU A 57 14.31 2.06 -7.68
CA LEU A 57 15.18 1.99 -8.85
C LEU A 57 16.58 1.57 -8.43
N ARG A 58 17.22 0.70 -9.22
CA ARG A 58 18.63 0.38 -9.08
C ARG A 58 19.47 1.66 -9.29
N LYS A 59 20.65 1.69 -8.68
CA LYS A 59 21.53 2.85 -8.69
C LYS A 59 21.84 3.38 -10.10
N GLU A 60 21.99 2.47 -11.06
CA GLU A 60 22.28 2.79 -12.46
C GLU A 60 21.16 3.62 -13.11
N TRP A 61 19.94 3.47 -12.62
CA TRP A 61 18.75 4.16 -13.11
C TRP A 61 18.32 5.35 -12.23
N GLY A 62 19.10 5.68 -11.21
CA GLY A 62 18.80 6.75 -10.24
C GLY A 62 18.55 8.11 -10.88
N MET A 63 19.08 8.39 -12.07
CA MET A 63 18.80 9.63 -12.81
C MET A 63 17.33 9.80 -13.19
N PHE A 64 16.58 8.71 -13.24
CA PHE A 64 15.13 8.71 -13.52
C PHE A 64 14.28 8.77 -12.24
N ASP A 65 14.90 8.67 -11.06
CA ASP A 65 14.19 8.85 -9.80
C ASP A 65 13.84 10.32 -9.59
N ALA A 66 12.55 10.63 -9.55
CA ALA A 66 12.07 11.98 -9.36
C ALA A 66 12.51 12.60 -8.02
N ARG A 67 12.63 11.80 -6.97
CA ARG A 67 13.11 12.25 -5.66
C ARG A 67 14.54 12.75 -5.74
N VAL A 68 15.40 11.97 -6.41
CA VAL A 68 16.81 12.31 -6.61
C VAL A 68 16.93 13.51 -7.55
N LYS A 69 16.25 13.46 -8.69
CA LYS A 69 16.30 14.47 -9.73
C LYS A 69 15.83 15.86 -9.25
N TYR A 70 14.76 15.90 -8.49
CA TYR A 70 14.15 17.14 -8.03
C TYR A 70 14.45 17.46 -6.55
N GLN A 71 15.32 16.67 -5.92
CA GLN A 71 15.72 16.85 -4.52
C GLN A 71 14.51 17.00 -3.59
N ILE A 72 13.50 16.15 -3.78
CA ILE A 72 12.26 16.21 -3.01
C ILE A 72 12.56 15.79 -1.56
N PRO A 73 12.32 16.69 -0.58
CA PRO A 73 12.60 16.38 0.81
C PRO A 73 11.69 15.26 1.31
N GLU A 74 12.24 14.40 2.14
CA GLU A 74 11.43 13.43 2.87
C GLU A 74 10.57 14.15 3.91
N MET A 75 9.26 14.01 3.78
CA MET A 75 8.32 14.56 4.75
C MET A 75 7.89 13.44 5.70
N GLU A 76 8.33 13.53 6.94
CA GLU A 76 7.85 12.63 7.99
C GLU A 76 6.37 12.88 8.28
N GLY A 77 5.54 11.90 7.97
CA GLY A 77 4.14 11.91 8.34
C GLY A 77 3.97 11.64 9.84
N ARG A 78 3.29 12.52 10.57
CA ARG A 78 2.95 12.25 11.97
C ARG A 78 1.69 11.38 12.04
N ALA A 79 1.87 10.15 12.52
CA ALA A 79 0.74 9.30 12.85
C ALA A 79 0.00 9.83 14.09
N ASN A 80 -1.33 9.88 14.04
CA ASN A 80 -2.10 10.20 15.24
C ASN A 80 -2.19 8.95 16.14
N PRO A 81 -1.70 9.01 17.39
CA PRO A 81 -1.66 7.84 18.27
C PRO A 81 -3.05 7.29 18.65
N ALA A 82 -4.10 8.09 18.52
CA ALA A 82 -5.47 7.63 18.74
C ALA A 82 -6.07 6.88 17.53
N CYS A 83 -5.41 6.93 16.36
CA CYS A 83 -5.86 6.27 15.16
C CYS A 83 -5.44 4.79 15.14
N ARG A 84 -6.38 3.89 14.92
CA ARG A 84 -6.15 2.45 14.82
C ARG A 84 -6.12 1.94 13.37
N CYS A 85 -5.76 2.80 12.42
CA CYS A 85 -5.71 2.45 11.00
C CYS A 85 -4.89 1.17 10.73
N GLY A 86 -3.73 1.01 11.35
CA GLY A 86 -2.89 -0.17 11.20
C GLY A 86 -3.56 -1.46 11.68
N ASP A 87 -4.28 -1.40 12.80
CA ASP A 87 -5.02 -2.55 13.34
C ASP A 87 -6.20 -2.93 12.45
N VAL A 88 -6.90 -1.93 11.91
CA VAL A 88 -8.01 -2.14 10.96
C VAL A 88 -7.50 -2.80 9.69
N LEU A 89 -6.40 -2.33 9.12
CA LEU A 89 -5.78 -2.90 7.92
C LEU A 89 -5.31 -4.35 8.14
N GLN A 90 -4.90 -4.68 9.34
CA GLN A 90 -4.50 -6.04 9.73
C GLN A 90 -5.70 -6.92 10.14
N GLY A 91 -6.92 -6.40 10.13
CA GLY A 91 -8.11 -7.15 10.56
C GLY A 91 -8.20 -7.40 12.07
N LYS A 92 -7.38 -6.72 12.89
CA LYS A 92 -7.36 -6.88 14.35
C LYS A 92 -8.54 -6.20 15.05
N CYS A 93 -9.16 -5.21 14.41
CA CYS A 93 -10.35 -4.52 14.93
C CYS A 93 -11.20 -3.98 13.78
N LYS A 94 -12.46 -3.67 14.07
CA LYS A 94 -13.35 -2.98 13.14
C LYS A 94 -13.10 -1.46 13.17
N PRO A 95 -13.46 -0.71 12.11
CA PRO A 95 -13.43 0.74 12.14
C PRO A 95 -14.20 1.38 13.31
N SER A 96 -15.33 0.83 13.68
CA SER A 96 -16.16 1.26 14.82
C SER A 96 -15.44 1.15 16.17
N ASP A 97 -14.45 0.28 16.31
CA ASP A 97 -13.68 0.11 17.56
C ASP A 97 -12.62 1.21 17.75
N CYS A 98 -12.39 2.03 16.72
CA CYS A 98 -11.47 3.15 16.79
C CYS A 98 -12.15 4.36 17.48
N LYS A 99 -11.53 4.87 18.54
CA LYS A 99 -12.08 5.95 19.37
C LYS A 99 -12.37 7.25 18.61
N VAL A 100 -11.63 7.50 17.52
CA VAL A 100 -11.77 8.71 16.70
C VAL A 100 -12.70 8.51 15.51
N PHE A 101 -13.11 7.28 15.20
CA PHE A 101 -13.97 6.96 14.06
C PHE A 101 -15.35 7.60 14.19
N GLY A 102 -15.82 8.22 13.12
CA GLY A 102 -17.13 8.86 13.04
C GLY A 102 -17.32 10.11 13.93
N LYS A 103 -16.30 10.49 14.69
CA LYS A 103 -16.29 11.67 15.57
C LYS A 103 -15.34 12.73 15.03
N VAL A 104 -14.05 12.54 15.31
CA VAL A 104 -12.97 13.42 14.82
C VAL A 104 -12.50 12.98 13.43
N CYS A 105 -12.51 11.66 13.17
CA CYS A 105 -12.09 11.09 11.90
C CYS A 105 -13.32 10.79 11.02
N THR A 106 -13.52 11.63 10.04
CA THR A 106 -14.61 11.52 9.04
C THR A 106 -14.01 11.66 7.63
N PRO A 107 -14.74 11.33 6.55
CA PRO A 107 -14.26 11.57 5.19
C PRO A 107 -13.89 13.03 4.90
N GLN A 108 -14.56 13.99 5.55
CA GLN A 108 -14.26 15.42 5.43
C GLN A 108 -13.03 15.85 6.23
N HIS A 109 -12.76 15.16 7.33
CA HIS A 109 -11.62 15.42 8.22
C HIS A 109 -10.89 14.12 8.55
N PRO A 110 -10.16 13.51 7.58
CA PRO A 110 -9.52 12.24 7.78
C PRO A 110 -8.31 12.36 8.72
N VAL A 111 -8.28 11.53 9.77
CA VAL A 111 -7.17 11.41 10.71
C VAL A 111 -6.20 10.30 10.29
N GLY A 112 -6.74 9.17 9.84
CA GLY A 112 -5.97 8.02 9.37
C GLY A 112 -6.09 7.80 7.88
N ALA A 113 -5.08 7.13 7.29
CA ALA A 113 -5.01 6.86 5.86
C ALA A 113 -6.25 6.13 5.30
N CYS A 114 -6.85 5.22 6.09
CA CYS A 114 -8.05 4.48 5.68
C CYS A 114 -9.32 5.35 5.53
N MET A 115 -9.28 6.62 5.94
CA MET A 115 -10.41 7.54 5.82
C MET A 115 -10.23 8.56 4.70
N VAL A 116 -9.02 8.65 4.11
CA VAL A 116 -8.67 9.67 3.10
C VAL A 116 -9.36 9.42 1.76
N SER A 117 -9.48 8.17 1.35
CA SER A 117 -10.13 7.80 0.08
C SER A 117 -11.37 6.95 0.31
N ASN A 118 -12.30 6.99 -0.65
CA ASN A 118 -13.53 6.20 -0.61
C ASN A 118 -13.27 4.68 -0.63
N GLU A 119 -12.10 4.26 -1.10
CA GLU A 119 -11.66 2.86 -1.13
C GLU A 119 -11.02 2.41 0.19
N GLY A 120 -10.73 3.35 1.08
CA GLY A 120 -10.15 3.04 2.38
C GLY A 120 -11.13 2.31 3.29
N ALA A 121 -10.64 1.30 4.03
CA ALA A 121 -11.48 0.45 4.87
C ALA A 121 -12.37 1.23 5.85
N CYS A 122 -11.85 2.28 6.49
CA CYS A 122 -12.64 3.11 7.39
C CYS A 122 -13.66 3.97 6.64
N SER A 123 -13.29 4.53 5.48
CA SER A 123 -14.20 5.35 4.68
C SER A 123 -15.35 4.51 4.12
N ALA A 124 -15.05 3.34 3.56
CA ALA A 124 -16.07 2.41 3.09
C ALA A 124 -17.01 1.96 4.23
N TYR A 125 -16.44 1.66 5.40
CA TYR A 125 -17.26 1.30 6.56
C TYR A 125 -18.12 2.48 7.08
N PHE A 126 -17.63 3.71 6.99
CA PHE A 126 -18.38 4.92 7.36
C PHE A 126 -19.57 5.14 6.45
N MET A 127 -19.41 4.89 5.15
CA MET A 127 -20.46 5.12 4.15
C MET A 127 -21.47 3.98 4.06
N TYR A 128 -21.03 2.74 4.24
CA TYR A 128 -21.82 1.54 3.92
C TYR A 128 -21.91 0.54 5.08
N GLY A 129 -21.14 0.71 6.15
CA GLY A 129 -21.17 -0.15 7.33
C GLY A 129 -22.46 0.10 8.13
N VAL A 130 -23.17 -0.99 8.40
CA VAL A 130 -24.38 -1.00 9.22
C VAL A 130 -23.99 -1.27 10.67
#